data_d07792bb842d746e91302dee23ba52be
#
_entry.id   d07792bb842d746e91302dee23ba52be
#
_cell.length_a   1.000
_cell.length_b   1.000
_cell.length_c   1.000
_cell.angle_alpha   90.00
_cell.angle_beta   90.00
_cell.angle_gamma   90.00
#
_symmetry.space_group_name_H-M   'P 1'
#
loop_
_entity.id
_entity.type
_entity.pdbx_description
1 polymer ?
#
loop_
_entity_poly.entity_id
_entity_poly.type
_entity_poly.pdbx_seq_one_letter_code
_entity_poly.pdbx_strand_id
1 'polypeptide(L)'
;MPPNLALARASRPTTRLRESLLAVFQSAERVFDAAFGSALSPLRHLGASAFMMLALLVASGVYLYAVLDTSALLAYPSIERLAHEQRYFGGVLRSLHRYAADAFVIVLLLHLLREGLYGRYRAFRRFSWLTGVPLLGFAFVSASCGFWLNWDQLGQYSALATAEWLDWWPFFASPLTRNFLNAAAVSDRLFSLFVFVHLGVPLLMLFGLWFHVQRISRAALFPPRRLFWGTLAALLLLAMVQPVLSHAPADLARVPGALAYDWLLLFIHPLTEASSAGFTWGLVMASFALLFALPYLPRRAPVVPVAVVDPDNCNGCRRCFDDCPYAAVTMLPHPNRRIARQMAVVDAELCASCGICVGACPSSTPFRSGATLRTGIDMPGSPIDALRHSLRQSLAGLRSERRIVVFGCDCGARVDSLAAPDVAAFSLMCTGMLPPSFVEYALRDGADAVLVSGCAPGGCEFRLGQRWAAQRLAGEREPQLRASVPRERLGLVWAGAGDEAGLRAALDALRRGIDVSRAPAPRANEGVARG
;
A
#
# COMPACT_ATOMS: atom_id res chain seq x y z
N MET A 1 -4.56 -40.50 -1.34
CA MET A 1 -4.28 -39.07 -1.56
C MET A 1 -4.94 -38.31 -0.43
N PRO A 2 -4.23 -37.62 0.48
CA PRO A 2 -4.88 -36.74 1.44
C PRO A 2 -5.46 -35.54 0.67
N PRO A 3 -6.62 -35.01 1.08
CA PRO A 3 -7.17 -33.81 0.47
C PRO A 3 -6.17 -32.69 0.65
N ASN A 4 -5.67 -32.14 -0.47
CA ASN A 4 -4.87 -30.94 -0.46
C ASN A 4 -5.62 -29.88 0.33
N LEU A 5 -5.05 -29.43 1.46
CA LEU A 5 -5.45 -28.23 2.20
C LEU A 5 -5.14 -26.92 1.42
N ALA A 6 -4.97 -27.03 0.12
CA ALA A 6 -5.12 -25.92 -0.77
C ALA A 6 -6.58 -25.48 -0.65
N LEU A 7 -6.83 -24.49 0.22
CA LEU A 7 -8.01 -23.63 0.07
C LEU A 7 -8.01 -23.24 -1.38
N ALA A 8 -8.88 -23.88 -2.16
CA ALA A 8 -9.00 -23.64 -3.58
C ALA A 8 -8.99 -22.13 -3.73
N ARG A 9 -7.94 -21.60 -4.34
CA ARG A 9 -7.97 -20.24 -4.89
C ARG A 9 -9.18 -20.25 -5.80
N ALA A 10 -10.36 -19.92 -5.25
CA ALA A 10 -11.54 -19.72 -6.06
C ALA A 10 -11.08 -18.74 -7.12
N SER A 11 -10.87 -19.26 -8.34
CA SER A 11 -10.43 -18.48 -9.49
C SER A 11 -11.37 -17.29 -9.55
N ARG A 12 -10.88 -16.13 -9.11
CA ARG A 12 -11.68 -14.91 -9.11
C ARG A 12 -12.10 -14.74 -10.55
N PRO A 13 -13.40 -14.72 -10.89
CA PRO A 13 -13.83 -14.47 -12.26
C PRO A 13 -13.39 -13.04 -12.60
N THR A 14 -12.21 -12.95 -13.14
CA THR A 14 -11.61 -11.70 -13.59
C THR A 14 -11.94 -11.57 -15.07
N THR A 15 -12.29 -10.37 -15.51
CA THR A 15 -12.39 -10.14 -16.95
C THR A 15 -11.00 -10.29 -17.56
N ARG A 16 -10.86 -10.89 -18.72
CA ARG A 16 -9.58 -11.04 -19.45
C ARG A 16 -8.80 -9.72 -19.53
N LEU A 17 -9.53 -8.62 -19.74
CA LEU A 17 -8.96 -7.28 -19.77
C LEU A 17 -8.25 -6.92 -18.45
N ARG A 18 -8.89 -7.15 -17.30
CA ARG A 18 -8.28 -6.86 -15.99
C ARG A 18 -7.05 -7.73 -15.74
N GLU A 19 -7.06 -9.00 -16.15
CA GLU A 19 -5.90 -9.90 -16.01
C GLU A 19 -4.73 -9.41 -16.85
N SER A 20 -4.98 -8.99 -18.09
CA SER A 20 -3.97 -8.43 -18.97
C SER A 20 -3.38 -7.13 -18.40
N LEU A 21 -4.24 -6.20 -17.94
CA LEU A 21 -3.79 -4.94 -17.33
C LEU A 21 -3.00 -5.19 -16.04
N LEU A 22 -3.43 -6.14 -15.21
CA LEU A 22 -2.70 -6.54 -14.01
C LEU A 22 -1.33 -7.14 -14.36
N ALA A 23 -1.24 -7.97 -15.39
CA ALA A 23 0.03 -8.56 -15.84
C ALA A 23 1.01 -7.47 -16.34
N VAL A 24 0.52 -6.49 -17.09
CA VAL A 24 1.32 -5.33 -17.53
C VAL A 24 1.81 -4.53 -16.31
N PHE A 25 0.93 -4.22 -15.36
CA PHE A 25 1.31 -3.48 -14.15
C PHE A 25 2.34 -4.24 -13.31
N GLN A 26 2.16 -5.55 -13.14
CA GLN A 26 3.14 -6.42 -12.45
C GLN A 26 4.47 -6.48 -13.18
N SER A 27 4.48 -6.38 -14.51
CA SER A 27 5.73 -6.28 -15.28
C SER A 27 6.46 -4.98 -14.99
N ALA A 28 5.72 -3.85 -14.92
CA ALA A 28 6.29 -2.58 -14.48
C ALA A 28 6.83 -2.68 -13.04
N GLU A 29 6.07 -3.26 -12.10
CA GLU A 29 6.57 -3.48 -10.74
C GLU A 29 7.88 -4.27 -10.72
N ARG A 30 8.03 -5.33 -11.54
CA ARG A 30 9.28 -6.10 -11.64
C ARG A 30 10.46 -5.27 -12.15
N VAL A 31 10.24 -4.43 -13.15
CA VAL A 31 11.28 -3.51 -13.67
C VAL A 31 11.75 -2.56 -12.58
N PHE A 32 10.82 -1.93 -11.86
CA PHE A 32 11.16 -1.05 -10.74
C PHE A 32 11.81 -1.80 -9.57
N ASP A 33 11.37 -3.01 -9.28
CA ASP A 33 11.99 -3.87 -8.26
C ASP A 33 13.42 -4.26 -8.63
N ALA A 34 13.70 -4.51 -9.91
CA ALA A 34 15.05 -4.80 -10.38
C ALA A 34 15.97 -3.57 -10.28
N ALA A 35 15.44 -2.37 -10.56
CA ALA A 35 16.22 -1.13 -10.52
C ALA A 35 16.48 -0.61 -9.10
N PHE A 36 15.49 -0.67 -8.21
CA PHE A 36 15.54 -0.06 -6.87
C PHE A 36 15.61 -1.07 -5.72
N GLY A 37 15.44 -2.34 -6.00
CA GLY A 37 15.17 -3.37 -5.00
C GLY A 37 13.71 -3.31 -4.53
N SER A 38 13.10 -4.45 -4.23
CA SER A 38 11.68 -4.56 -3.85
C SER A 38 11.28 -3.70 -2.63
N ALA A 39 12.22 -3.50 -1.70
CA ALA A 39 12.00 -2.71 -0.49
C ALA A 39 11.94 -1.19 -0.76
N LEU A 40 12.56 -0.71 -1.83
CA LEU A 40 12.63 0.71 -2.20
C LEU A 40 11.87 1.04 -3.48
N SER A 41 11.22 0.07 -4.09
CA SER A 41 10.48 0.24 -5.34
C SER A 41 9.34 1.26 -5.17
N PRO A 42 9.33 2.38 -5.95
CA PRO A 42 8.34 3.44 -5.80
C PRO A 42 6.90 2.95 -5.95
N LEU A 43 6.65 2.01 -6.88
CA LEU A 43 5.30 1.48 -7.13
C LEU A 43 4.73 0.69 -5.94
N ARG A 44 5.57 0.26 -4.99
CA ARG A 44 5.13 -0.42 -3.77
C ARG A 44 4.76 0.54 -2.64
N HIS A 45 5.13 1.82 -2.75
CA HIS A 45 4.96 2.85 -1.71
C HIS A 45 4.08 4.02 -2.14
N LEU A 46 3.20 3.85 -3.16
CA LEU A 46 2.42 4.94 -3.76
C LEU A 46 1.61 5.74 -2.73
N GLY A 47 0.88 5.09 -1.82
CA GLY A 47 0.11 5.81 -0.79
C GLY A 47 0.99 6.66 0.15
N ALA A 48 2.14 6.13 0.57
CA ALA A 48 3.10 6.86 1.40
C ALA A 48 3.79 7.99 0.62
N SER A 49 4.06 7.78 -0.67
CA SER A 49 4.60 8.81 -1.57
C SER A 49 3.61 9.93 -1.82
N ALA A 50 2.30 9.61 -1.97
CA ALA A 50 1.26 10.63 -2.07
C ALA A 50 1.19 11.51 -0.80
N PHE A 51 1.26 10.89 0.38
CA PHE A 51 1.31 11.66 1.64
C PHE A 51 2.56 12.54 1.73
N MET A 52 3.72 12.04 1.29
CA MET A 52 4.95 12.83 1.19
C MET A 52 4.76 14.05 0.27
N MET A 53 4.17 13.86 -0.93
CA MET A 53 3.92 14.97 -1.85
C MET A 53 2.97 16.00 -1.23
N LEU A 54 1.89 15.56 -0.57
CA LEU A 54 0.99 16.45 0.14
C LEU A 54 1.71 17.24 1.25
N ALA A 55 2.60 16.60 2.01
CA ALA A 55 3.40 17.28 3.03
C ALA A 55 4.33 18.35 2.42
N LEU A 56 4.95 18.06 1.27
CA LEU A 56 5.77 19.02 0.53
C LEU A 56 4.93 20.19 0.00
N LEU A 57 3.73 19.91 -0.52
CA LEU A 57 2.79 20.93 -0.97
C LEU A 57 2.36 21.85 0.17
N VAL A 58 2.00 21.29 1.32
CA VAL A 58 1.64 22.09 2.51
C VAL A 58 2.83 22.94 2.96
N ALA A 59 4.02 22.35 3.10
CA ALA A 59 5.19 23.07 3.58
C ALA A 59 5.62 24.22 2.65
N SER A 60 5.70 23.95 1.34
CA SER A 60 6.02 24.99 0.34
C SER A 60 4.87 26.00 0.18
N GLY A 61 3.61 25.54 0.24
CA GLY A 61 2.43 26.39 0.13
C GLY A 61 2.29 27.41 1.27
N VAL A 62 2.65 27.03 2.50
CA VAL A 62 2.70 27.97 3.64
C VAL A 62 3.67 29.13 3.36
N TYR A 63 4.85 28.83 2.84
CA TYR A 63 5.80 29.88 2.46
C TYR A 63 5.27 30.76 1.31
N LEU A 64 4.72 30.13 0.26
CA LEU A 64 4.17 30.86 -0.88
C LEU A 64 3.03 31.78 -0.46
N TYR A 65 2.15 31.32 0.42
CA TYR A 65 1.07 32.13 0.96
C TYR A 65 1.57 33.32 1.80
N ALA A 66 2.65 33.14 2.54
CA ALA A 66 3.23 34.22 3.35
C ALA A 66 3.81 35.38 2.51
N VAL A 67 4.14 35.12 1.25
CA VAL A 67 4.73 36.12 0.31
C VAL A 67 3.78 36.56 -0.79
N LEU A 68 2.63 35.88 -0.95
CA LEU A 68 1.61 36.21 -1.92
C LEU A 68 0.79 37.43 -1.47
N ASP A 69 0.73 38.45 -2.30
CA ASP A 69 -0.23 39.54 -2.13
C ASP A 69 -1.61 39.09 -2.63
N THR A 70 -2.57 38.92 -1.74
CA THR A 70 -3.92 38.43 -2.05
C THR A 70 -4.80 39.49 -2.70
N SER A 71 -4.35 40.03 -3.83
CA SER A 71 -4.99 41.10 -4.60
C SER A 71 -4.96 40.77 -6.07
N ALA A 72 -6.02 41.12 -6.79
CA ALA A 72 -6.11 40.95 -8.22
C ALA A 72 -5.00 41.73 -9.00
N LEU A 73 -4.53 42.84 -8.47
CA LEU A 73 -3.48 43.65 -9.08
C LEU A 73 -2.07 43.22 -8.66
N LEU A 74 -1.90 42.75 -7.42
CA LEU A 74 -0.58 42.52 -6.83
C LEU A 74 -0.17 41.04 -6.77
N ALA A 75 -1.09 40.10 -7.01
CA ALA A 75 -0.80 38.66 -6.95
C ALA A 75 0.30 38.28 -7.97
N TYR A 76 0.09 38.61 -9.24
CA TYR A 76 1.07 38.33 -10.31
C TYR A 76 2.46 38.92 -9.99
N PRO A 77 2.60 40.24 -9.67
CA PRO A 77 3.90 40.80 -9.31
C PRO A 77 4.54 40.15 -8.10
N SER A 78 3.74 39.77 -7.08
CA SER A 78 4.29 39.13 -5.88
C SER A 78 4.90 37.75 -6.19
N ILE A 79 4.26 36.97 -7.05
CA ILE A 79 4.77 35.66 -7.49
C ILE A 79 5.99 35.83 -8.41
N GLU A 80 6.01 36.83 -9.28
CA GLU A 80 7.16 37.08 -10.17
C GLU A 80 8.40 37.53 -9.38
N ARG A 81 8.25 38.28 -8.29
CA ARG A 81 9.37 38.59 -7.40
C ARG A 81 10.09 37.33 -6.90
N LEU A 82 9.36 36.24 -6.64
CA LEU A 82 9.98 34.97 -6.23
C LEU A 82 10.89 34.39 -7.33
N ALA A 83 10.47 34.47 -8.59
CA ALA A 83 11.24 33.93 -9.70
C ALA A 83 12.48 34.78 -10.02
N HIS A 84 12.42 36.10 -9.84
CA HIS A 84 13.47 37.05 -10.26
C HIS A 84 14.36 37.50 -9.11
N GLU A 85 13.80 37.87 -7.96
CA GLU A 85 14.56 38.42 -6.83
C GLU A 85 15.00 37.34 -5.83
N GLN A 86 14.21 36.25 -5.70
CA GLN A 86 14.48 35.13 -4.77
C GLN A 86 14.73 33.81 -5.51
N ARG A 87 15.37 33.86 -6.66
CA ARG A 87 15.51 32.73 -7.59
C ARG A 87 15.92 31.40 -6.93
N TYR A 88 16.91 31.45 -6.03
CA TYR A 88 17.47 30.25 -5.41
C TYR A 88 16.73 29.74 -4.17
N PHE A 89 15.77 30.49 -3.66
CA PHE A 89 14.95 30.05 -2.53
C PHE A 89 13.46 30.09 -2.86
N GLY A 90 12.86 31.29 -3.02
CA GLY A 90 11.44 31.44 -3.32
C GLY A 90 11.05 30.85 -4.67
N GLY A 91 11.87 31.07 -5.71
CA GLY A 91 11.68 30.47 -7.04
C GLY A 91 11.78 28.94 -7.03
N VAL A 92 12.73 28.38 -6.27
CA VAL A 92 12.86 26.93 -6.10
C VAL A 92 11.67 26.37 -5.33
N LEU A 93 11.20 27.03 -4.25
CA LEU A 93 10.00 26.58 -3.51
C LEU A 93 8.73 26.66 -4.36
N ARG A 94 8.57 27.70 -5.18
CA ARG A 94 7.49 27.80 -6.15
C ARG A 94 7.51 26.63 -7.13
N SER A 95 8.68 26.37 -7.72
CA SER A 95 8.86 25.27 -8.66
C SER A 95 8.65 23.91 -8.01
N LEU A 96 9.17 23.72 -6.79
CA LEU A 96 8.94 22.51 -5.98
C LEU A 96 7.44 22.30 -5.72
N HIS A 97 6.69 23.36 -5.35
CA HIS A 97 5.25 23.29 -5.15
C HIS A 97 4.53 22.81 -6.40
N ARG A 98 4.87 23.39 -7.55
CA ARG A 98 4.27 23.01 -8.83
C ARG A 98 4.59 21.57 -9.22
N TYR A 99 5.86 21.14 -9.17
CA TYR A 99 6.25 19.77 -9.51
C TYR A 99 5.75 18.73 -8.50
N ALA A 100 5.67 19.11 -7.22
CA ALA A 100 5.04 18.25 -6.22
C ALA A 100 3.53 18.06 -6.48
N ALA A 101 2.83 19.07 -7.06
CA ALA A 101 1.42 18.93 -7.45
C ALA A 101 1.24 17.93 -8.61
N ASP A 102 2.09 18.00 -9.63
CA ASP A 102 2.10 17.02 -10.72
C ASP A 102 2.37 15.60 -10.21
N ALA A 103 3.44 15.47 -9.42
CA ALA A 103 3.83 14.19 -8.85
C ALA A 103 2.72 13.64 -7.93
N PHE A 104 2.05 14.49 -7.16
CA PHE A 104 0.94 14.10 -6.28
C PHE A 104 -0.22 13.48 -7.06
N VAL A 105 -0.68 14.15 -8.12
CA VAL A 105 -1.78 13.65 -8.95
C VAL A 105 -1.40 12.37 -9.67
N ILE A 106 -0.20 12.29 -10.26
CA ILE A 106 0.31 11.06 -10.91
C ILE A 106 0.34 9.90 -9.92
N VAL A 107 0.90 10.12 -8.73
CA VAL A 107 1.00 9.08 -7.71
C VAL A 107 -0.37 8.65 -7.19
N LEU A 108 -1.33 9.58 -7.03
CA LEU A 108 -2.71 9.26 -6.67
C LEU A 108 -3.41 8.40 -7.73
N LEU A 109 -3.27 8.75 -9.01
CA LEU A 109 -3.84 7.98 -10.12
C LEU A 109 -3.23 6.57 -10.18
N LEU A 110 -1.91 6.46 -10.03
CA LEU A 110 -1.22 5.17 -9.98
C LEU A 110 -1.62 4.36 -8.74
N HIS A 111 -1.83 5.01 -7.59
CA HIS A 111 -2.32 4.37 -6.38
C HIS A 111 -3.74 3.80 -6.58
N LEU A 112 -4.65 4.61 -7.10
CA LEU A 112 -6.02 4.18 -7.42
C LEU A 112 -6.01 3.02 -8.43
N LEU A 113 -5.25 3.14 -9.51
CA LEU A 113 -5.11 2.10 -10.55
C LEU A 113 -4.59 0.80 -9.93
N ARG A 114 -3.52 0.86 -9.15
CA ARG A 114 -2.93 -0.31 -8.48
C ARG A 114 -3.94 -1.01 -7.58
N GLU A 115 -4.58 -0.28 -6.66
CA GLU A 115 -5.55 -0.86 -5.73
C GLU A 115 -6.76 -1.44 -6.48
N GLY A 116 -7.20 -0.81 -7.57
CA GLY A 116 -8.24 -1.31 -8.47
C GLY A 116 -7.86 -2.60 -9.18
N LEU A 117 -6.67 -2.65 -9.82
CA LEU A 117 -6.18 -3.83 -10.54
C LEU A 117 -5.96 -5.02 -9.61
N TYR A 118 -5.43 -4.80 -8.40
CA TYR A 118 -5.30 -5.85 -7.38
C TYR A 118 -6.64 -6.23 -6.73
N GLY A 119 -7.75 -5.54 -7.05
CA GLY A 119 -9.08 -5.80 -6.49
C GLY A 119 -9.23 -5.42 -5.02
N ARG A 120 -8.41 -4.48 -4.56
CA ARG A 120 -8.32 -4.03 -3.19
C ARG A 120 -9.34 -2.94 -2.85
N TYR A 121 -10.57 -3.10 -3.29
CA TYR A 121 -11.70 -2.18 -3.05
C TYR A 121 -12.89 -2.87 -2.38
N ARG A 122 -12.73 -4.11 -1.89
CA ARG A 122 -13.81 -4.92 -1.33
C ARG A 122 -13.55 -5.34 0.11
N ALA A 123 -14.55 -5.93 0.75
CA ALA A 123 -14.50 -6.45 2.11
C ALA A 123 -13.91 -5.39 3.08
N PHE A 124 -12.98 -5.78 3.92
CA PHE A 124 -12.33 -4.91 4.90
C PHE A 124 -11.64 -3.66 4.30
N ARG A 125 -11.37 -3.61 2.99
CA ARG A 125 -10.77 -2.46 2.28
C ARG A 125 -11.81 -1.52 1.66
N ARG A 126 -13.10 -1.89 1.68
CA ARG A 126 -14.19 -1.08 1.11
C ARG A 126 -14.21 0.34 1.68
N PHE A 127 -14.05 0.47 2.97
CA PHE A 127 -14.03 1.78 3.63
C PHE A 127 -12.89 2.67 3.12
N SER A 128 -11.65 2.15 3.06
CA SER A 128 -10.51 2.91 2.54
C SER A 128 -10.69 3.28 1.07
N TRP A 129 -11.28 2.40 0.25
CA TRP A 129 -11.58 2.74 -1.15
C TRP A 129 -12.58 3.90 -1.25
N LEU A 130 -13.74 3.78 -0.56
CA LEU A 130 -14.80 4.79 -0.62
C LEU A 130 -14.36 6.16 -0.09
N THR A 131 -13.53 6.19 0.94
CA THR A 131 -12.96 7.43 1.49
C THR A 131 -11.82 7.99 0.64
N GLY A 132 -11.15 7.15 -0.16
CA GLY A 132 -10.10 7.57 -1.08
C GLY A 132 -10.60 8.25 -2.35
N VAL A 133 -11.77 7.85 -2.86
CA VAL A 133 -12.34 8.41 -4.11
C VAL A 133 -12.53 9.93 -4.04
N PRO A 134 -13.15 10.53 -2.99
CA PRO A 134 -13.28 11.98 -2.89
C PRO A 134 -11.94 12.73 -2.83
N LEU A 135 -10.89 12.10 -2.25
CA LEU A 135 -9.56 12.74 -2.16
C LEU A 135 -8.96 13.02 -3.53
N LEU A 136 -9.23 12.16 -4.53
CA LEU A 136 -8.82 12.42 -5.90
C LEU A 136 -9.50 13.66 -6.48
N GLY A 137 -10.82 13.82 -6.24
CA GLY A 137 -11.56 15.02 -6.64
C GLY A 137 -11.00 16.29 -5.99
N PHE A 138 -10.75 16.23 -4.69
CA PHE A 138 -10.14 17.36 -3.96
C PHE A 138 -8.75 17.72 -4.49
N ALA A 139 -7.93 16.73 -4.90
CA ALA A 139 -6.63 16.98 -5.49
C ALA A 139 -6.74 17.79 -6.79
N PHE A 140 -7.66 17.42 -7.69
CA PHE A 140 -7.88 18.17 -8.94
C PHE A 140 -8.46 19.56 -8.69
N VAL A 141 -9.45 19.70 -7.81
CA VAL A 141 -10.00 21.02 -7.45
C VAL A 141 -8.92 21.93 -6.88
N SER A 142 -8.12 21.42 -5.93
CA SER A 142 -7.02 22.20 -5.34
C SER A 142 -5.98 22.60 -6.37
N ALA A 143 -5.60 21.68 -7.28
CA ALA A 143 -4.64 21.95 -8.34
C ALA A 143 -5.14 23.03 -9.28
N SER A 144 -6.38 22.94 -9.77
CA SER A 144 -6.97 23.95 -10.67
C SER A 144 -7.02 25.33 -10.02
N CYS A 145 -7.48 25.41 -8.76
CA CYS A 145 -7.51 26.68 -8.02
C CYS A 145 -6.11 27.27 -7.79
N GLY A 146 -5.06 26.45 -7.72
CA GLY A 146 -3.69 26.90 -7.59
C GLY A 146 -3.20 27.72 -8.79
N PHE A 147 -3.66 27.41 -10.00
CA PHE A 147 -3.35 28.21 -11.19
C PHE A 147 -3.97 29.60 -11.12
N TRP A 148 -5.15 29.76 -10.50
CA TRP A 148 -5.82 31.06 -10.40
C TRP A 148 -5.05 32.05 -9.52
N LEU A 149 -4.30 31.54 -8.54
CA LEU A 149 -3.52 32.40 -7.63
C LEU A 149 -2.32 33.06 -8.28
N ASN A 150 -1.80 32.46 -9.35
CA ASN A 150 -0.71 33.04 -10.12
C ASN A 150 -1.16 34.27 -10.92
N TRP A 151 -2.43 34.34 -11.27
CA TRP A 151 -3.12 35.38 -12.03
C TRP A 151 -2.37 35.84 -13.28
N ASP A 152 -1.83 34.85 -13.98
CA ASP A 152 -1.30 34.98 -15.35
C ASP A 152 -2.37 34.56 -16.38
N GLN A 153 -2.02 34.57 -17.67
CA GLN A 153 -2.95 34.22 -18.75
C GLN A 153 -3.52 32.80 -18.62
N LEU A 154 -2.74 31.83 -18.12
CA LEU A 154 -3.22 30.46 -17.89
C LEU A 154 -4.18 30.41 -16.70
N GLY A 155 -3.87 31.12 -15.64
CA GLY A 155 -4.73 31.26 -14.47
C GLY A 155 -6.07 31.94 -14.80
N GLN A 156 -6.02 33.01 -15.58
CA GLN A 156 -7.21 33.69 -16.11
C GLN A 156 -8.08 32.75 -16.96
N TYR A 157 -7.47 32.07 -17.95
CA TYR A 157 -8.16 31.11 -18.78
C TYR A 157 -8.82 29.99 -17.95
N SER A 158 -8.06 29.39 -17.04
CA SER A 158 -8.58 28.30 -16.20
C SER A 158 -9.71 28.75 -15.27
N ALA A 159 -9.63 29.96 -14.69
CA ALA A 159 -10.67 30.50 -13.82
C ALA A 159 -11.97 30.76 -14.61
N LEU A 160 -11.87 31.36 -15.81
CA LEU A 160 -13.01 31.62 -16.68
C LEU A 160 -13.63 30.29 -17.16
N ALA A 161 -12.84 29.39 -17.71
CA ALA A 161 -13.32 28.10 -18.22
C ALA A 161 -13.96 27.25 -17.10
N THR A 162 -13.45 27.34 -15.86
CA THR A 162 -14.10 26.69 -14.70
C THR A 162 -15.45 27.35 -14.38
N ALA A 163 -15.55 28.69 -14.42
CA ALA A 163 -16.80 29.40 -14.20
C ALA A 163 -17.84 29.01 -15.27
N GLU A 164 -17.47 28.98 -16.55
CA GLU A 164 -18.33 28.53 -17.67
C GLU A 164 -18.79 27.07 -17.47
N TRP A 165 -17.90 26.20 -17.07
CA TRP A 165 -18.21 24.80 -16.81
C TRP A 165 -19.19 24.63 -15.63
N LEU A 166 -19.06 25.43 -14.55
CA LEU A 166 -19.96 25.45 -13.41
C LEU A 166 -21.30 26.09 -13.73
N ASP A 167 -21.34 27.11 -14.60
CA ASP A 167 -22.58 27.78 -15.03
C ASP A 167 -23.52 26.87 -15.84
N TRP A 168 -23.05 25.71 -16.28
CA TRP A 168 -23.91 24.67 -16.86
C TRP A 168 -25.00 24.20 -15.88
N TRP A 169 -24.74 24.28 -14.57
CA TRP A 169 -25.71 23.93 -13.54
C TRP A 169 -26.61 25.12 -13.19
N PRO A 170 -27.93 24.94 -13.13
CA PRO A 170 -28.87 26.03 -12.85
C PRO A 170 -28.97 26.36 -11.34
N PHE A 171 -27.87 26.21 -10.59
CA PHE A 171 -27.89 26.47 -9.14
C PHE A 171 -27.61 27.93 -8.77
N PHE A 172 -27.01 28.69 -9.68
CA PHE A 172 -26.62 30.06 -9.44
C PHE A 172 -27.68 31.04 -9.92
N ALA A 173 -28.07 31.99 -9.07
CA ALA A 173 -29.05 33.03 -9.43
C ALA A 173 -28.56 33.92 -10.58
N SER A 174 -27.26 33.97 -10.80
CA SER A 174 -26.62 34.67 -11.93
C SER A 174 -25.32 33.94 -12.29
N PRO A 175 -24.93 33.92 -13.59
CA PRO A 175 -23.75 33.21 -14.04
C PRO A 175 -22.48 33.65 -13.31
N LEU A 176 -21.60 32.70 -12.98
CA LEU A 176 -20.31 32.98 -12.35
C LEU A 176 -19.35 33.70 -13.31
N THR A 177 -19.51 33.46 -14.60
CA THR A 177 -18.75 34.11 -15.69
C THR A 177 -18.86 35.62 -15.67
N ARG A 178 -19.94 36.21 -15.12
CA ARG A 178 -20.08 37.67 -14.98
C ARG A 178 -18.94 38.33 -14.19
N ASN A 179 -18.27 37.57 -13.29
CA ASN A 179 -17.15 38.07 -12.50
C ASN A 179 -15.87 38.25 -13.33
N PHE A 180 -15.89 37.88 -14.62
CA PHE A 180 -14.76 37.95 -15.54
C PHE A 180 -15.06 38.84 -16.76
N LEU A 181 -16.14 39.61 -16.77
CA LEU A 181 -16.53 40.44 -17.92
C LEU A 181 -15.55 41.59 -18.21
N ASN A 182 -14.90 42.11 -17.18
CA ASN A 182 -13.88 43.14 -17.31
C ASN A 182 -12.98 43.19 -16.08
N ALA A 183 -11.88 43.94 -16.16
CA ALA A 183 -10.90 44.04 -15.07
C ALA A 183 -11.50 44.58 -13.75
N ALA A 184 -12.53 45.42 -13.81
CA ALA A 184 -13.19 45.94 -12.60
C ALA A 184 -14.09 44.91 -11.90
N ALA A 185 -14.54 43.87 -12.62
CA ALA A 185 -15.32 42.77 -12.05
C ALA A 185 -14.45 41.82 -11.24
N VAL A 186 -13.16 41.68 -11.58
CA VAL A 186 -12.20 40.86 -10.85
C VAL A 186 -11.73 41.66 -9.62
N SER A 187 -12.44 41.51 -8.53
CA SER A 187 -12.16 42.22 -7.27
C SER A 187 -11.27 41.39 -6.34
N ASP A 188 -10.63 42.05 -5.37
CA ASP A 188 -9.88 41.39 -4.29
C ASP A 188 -10.74 40.42 -3.48
N ARG A 189 -12.07 40.65 -3.44
CA ARG A 189 -13.01 39.70 -2.81
C ARG A 189 -13.10 38.39 -3.60
N LEU A 190 -13.15 38.46 -4.92
CA LEU A 190 -13.11 37.25 -5.78
C LEU A 190 -11.77 36.54 -5.62
N PHE A 191 -10.67 37.30 -5.59
CA PHE A 191 -9.34 36.75 -5.39
C PHE A 191 -9.18 36.07 -4.03
N SER A 192 -9.71 36.69 -2.97
CA SER A 192 -9.78 36.06 -1.63
C SER A 192 -10.57 34.75 -1.62
N LEU A 193 -11.62 34.63 -2.46
CA LEU A 193 -12.34 33.37 -2.64
C LEU A 193 -11.45 32.30 -3.28
N PHE A 194 -10.63 32.63 -4.26
CA PHE A 194 -9.67 31.69 -4.85
C PHE A 194 -8.68 31.15 -3.82
N VAL A 195 -8.11 32.05 -3.01
CA VAL A 195 -7.25 31.70 -1.88
C VAL A 195 -7.98 30.79 -0.90
N PHE A 196 -9.20 31.13 -0.51
CA PHE A 196 -10.00 30.35 0.41
C PHE A 196 -10.26 28.92 -0.10
N VAL A 197 -10.61 28.78 -1.38
CA VAL A 197 -10.84 27.45 -1.98
C VAL A 197 -9.53 26.67 -2.06
N HIS A 198 -8.43 27.29 -2.52
CA HIS A 198 -7.14 26.62 -2.65
C HIS A 198 -6.57 26.16 -1.31
N LEU A 199 -6.77 26.89 -0.21
CA LEU A 199 -6.32 26.49 1.12
C LEU A 199 -7.33 25.58 1.81
N GLY A 200 -8.64 25.83 1.64
CA GLY A 200 -9.71 25.08 2.30
C GLY A 200 -9.82 23.65 1.80
N VAL A 201 -9.66 23.41 0.49
CA VAL A 201 -9.74 22.06 -0.10
C VAL A 201 -8.61 21.15 0.43
N PRO A 202 -7.34 21.54 0.50
CA PRO A 202 -6.30 20.74 1.16
C PRO A 202 -6.56 20.45 2.64
N LEU A 203 -7.17 21.38 3.38
CA LEU A 203 -7.57 21.12 4.77
C LEU A 203 -8.66 20.04 4.84
N LEU A 204 -9.67 20.10 3.97
CA LEU A 204 -10.66 19.04 3.84
C LEU A 204 -10.01 17.72 3.41
N MET A 205 -9.02 17.77 2.54
CA MET A 205 -8.27 16.59 2.11
C MET A 205 -7.46 15.97 3.26
N LEU A 206 -6.83 16.76 4.13
CA LEU A 206 -6.15 16.26 5.34
C LEU A 206 -7.14 15.58 6.28
N PHE A 207 -8.32 16.16 6.49
CA PHE A 207 -9.38 15.55 7.28
C PHE A 207 -9.88 14.25 6.65
N GLY A 208 -10.15 14.24 5.34
CA GLY A 208 -10.53 13.04 4.60
C GLY A 208 -9.45 11.95 4.64
N LEU A 209 -8.17 12.34 4.59
CA LEU A 209 -7.04 11.44 4.69
C LEU A 209 -6.97 10.75 6.06
N TRP A 210 -7.30 11.48 7.14
CA TRP A 210 -7.42 10.88 8.47
C TRP A 210 -8.47 9.75 8.47
N PHE A 211 -9.64 9.96 7.87
CA PHE A 211 -10.64 8.91 7.69
C PHE A 211 -10.13 7.76 6.82
N HIS A 212 -9.44 8.09 5.73
CA HIS A 212 -8.91 7.10 4.78
C HIS A 212 -7.95 6.11 5.43
N VAL A 213 -7.14 6.57 6.39
CA VAL A 213 -6.10 5.74 7.03
C VAL A 213 -6.48 5.19 8.40
N GLN A 214 -7.55 5.66 9.05
CA GLN A 214 -7.87 5.33 10.44
C GLN A 214 -8.09 3.83 10.72
N ARG A 215 -8.57 3.07 9.72
CA ARG A 215 -8.78 1.61 9.83
C ARG A 215 -7.54 0.80 9.47
N ILE A 216 -6.40 1.45 9.33
CA ILE A 216 -5.13 0.84 8.96
C ILE A 216 -4.18 0.97 10.15
N SER A 217 -3.99 -0.12 10.91
CA SER A 217 -3.02 -0.12 12.00
C SER A 217 -1.61 0.13 11.48
N ARG A 218 -0.87 1.01 12.14
CA ARG A 218 0.53 1.33 11.79
C ARG A 218 0.68 1.71 10.31
N ALA A 219 -0.16 2.63 9.81
CA ALA A 219 -0.04 3.15 8.45
C ALA A 219 1.36 3.76 8.24
N ALA A 220 2.02 3.34 7.16
CA ALA A 220 3.26 3.99 6.75
C ALA A 220 2.89 5.30 6.02
N LEU A 221 2.98 6.42 6.72
CA LEU A 221 2.66 7.74 6.16
C LEU A 221 3.75 8.23 5.20
N PHE A 222 5.01 7.91 5.47
CA PHE A 222 6.12 8.28 4.61
C PHE A 222 6.78 7.04 3.99
N PRO A 223 7.31 7.16 2.77
CA PRO A 223 8.07 6.10 2.14
C PRO A 223 9.39 5.83 2.89
N PRO A 224 10.10 4.71 2.62
CA PRO A 224 11.40 4.42 3.21
C PRO A 224 12.36 5.61 3.06
N ARG A 225 13.18 5.88 4.08
CA ARG A 225 14.05 7.07 4.14
C ARG A 225 14.87 7.31 2.87
N ARG A 226 15.44 6.27 2.27
CA ARG A 226 16.22 6.41 1.02
C ARG A 226 15.36 6.87 -0.15
N LEU A 227 14.15 6.31 -0.27
CA LEU A 227 13.20 6.74 -1.31
C LEU A 227 12.71 8.17 -1.06
N PHE A 228 12.42 8.52 0.19
CA PHE A 228 12.05 9.89 0.59
C PHE A 228 13.09 10.92 0.14
N TRP A 229 14.34 10.75 0.59
CA TRP A 229 15.39 11.72 0.30
C TRP A 229 15.77 11.73 -1.18
N GLY A 230 15.78 10.57 -1.86
CA GLY A 230 16.02 10.49 -3.30
C GLY A 230 14.95 11.22 -4.11
N THR A 231 13.67 11.05 -3.76
CA THR A 231 12.56 11.74 -4.44
C THR A 231 12.62 13.25 -4.16
N LEU A 232 12.84 13.67 -2.93
CA LEU A 232 12.99 15.08 -2.59
C LEU A 232 14.16 15.72 -3.35
N ALA A 233 15.32 15.07 -3.37
CA ALA A 233 16.48 15.55 -4.10
C ALA A 233 16.22 15.68 -5.61
N ALA A 234 15.52 14.70 -6.21
CA ALA A 234 15.14 14.76 -7.62
C ALA A 234 14.19 15.93 -7.93
N LEU A 235 13.18 16.16 -7.07
CA LEU A 235 12.26 17.30 -7.23
C LEU A 235 12.96 18.65 -7.05
N LEU A 236 13.87 18.76 -6.07
CA LEU A 236 14.65 19.98 -5.88
C LEU A 236 15.59 20.23 -7.05
N LEU A 237 16.27 19.20 -7.54
CA LEU A 237 17.13 19.31 -8.71
C LEU A 237 16.32 19.75 -9.93
N LEU A 238 15.16 19.16 -10.17
CA LEU A 238 14.26 19.57 -11.25
C LEU A 238 13.82 21.02 -11.08
N ALA A 239 13.45 21.45 -9.85
CA ALA A 239 13.06 22.82 -9.55
C ALA A 239 14.19 23.84 -9.80
N MET A 240 15.44 23.44 -9.64
CA MET A 240 16.61 24.28 -9.88
C MET A 240 17.00 24.33 -11.35
N VAL A 241 16.93 23.20 -12.07
CA VAL A 241 17.34 23.10 -13.49
C VAL A 241 16.26 23.63 -14.42
N GLN A 242 15.02 23.37 -14.12
CA GLN A 242 13.85 23.77 -14.90
C GLN A 242 12.88 24.60 -14.03
N PRO A 243 13.19 25.87 -13.75
CA PRO A 243 12.33 26.70 -12.91
C PRO A 243 10.96 26.94 -13.58
N VAL A 244 9.91 26.88 -12.78
CA VAL A 244 8.55 27.19 -13.23
C VAL A 244 8.38 28.70 -13.30
N LEU A 245 8.03 29.20 -14.48
CA LEU A 245 7.78 30.62 -14.74
C LEU A 245 6.29 30.85 -15.02
N SER A 246 5.81 32.09 -14.80
CA SER A 246 4.47 32.51 -15.19
C SER A 246 4.38 32.76 -16.68
N HIS A 247 3.17 32.65 -17.23
CA HIS A 247 2.80 33.30 -18.49
C HIS A 247 2.77 34.82 -18.33
N ALA A 248 2.46 35.54 -19.41
CA ALA A 248 2.20 36.97 -19.31
C ALA A 248 1.06 37.28 -18.31
N PRO A 249 1.03 38.46 -17.69
CA PRO A 249 -0.02 38.79 -16.72
C PRO A 249 -1.42 38.67 -17.33
N ALA A 250 -2.40 38.39 -16.50
CA ALA A 250 -3.81 38.32 -16.89
C ALA A 250 -4.26 39.66 -17.53
N ASP A 251 -4.97 39.58 -18.65
CA ASP A 251 -5.57 40.70 -19.32
C ASP A 251 -6.93 40.31 -19.91
N LEU A 252 -8.01 40.70 -19.25
CA LEU A 252 -9.37 40.35 -19.68
C LEU A 252 -9.79 41.06 -20.99
N ALA A 253 -9.04 42.06 -21.44
CA ALA A 253 -9.30 42.73 -22.72
C ALA A 253 -8.70 41.99 -23.92
N ARG A 254 -7.89 40.95 -23.69
CA ARG A 254 -7.18 40.22 -24.75
C ARG A 254 -7.40 38.72 -24.63
N VAL A 255 -7.64 38.08 -25.76
CA VAL A 255 -7.62 36.61 -25.87
C VAL A 255 -6.22 36.21 -26.31
N PRO A 256 -5.48 35.39 -25.56
CA PRO A 256 -4.16 34.92 -25.98
C PRO A 256 -4.26 34.12 -27.28
N GLY A 257 -3.39 34.41 -28.25
CA GLY A 257 -3.36 33.70 -29.54
C GLY A 257 -2.80 32.27 -29.43
N ALA A 258 -1.93 32.02 -28.43
CA ALA A 258 -1.41 30.70 -28.10
C ALA A 258 -1.11 30.66 -26.60
N LEU A 259 -1.43 29.55 -25.94
CA LEU A 259 -1.22 29.34 -24.54
C LEU A 259 -0.57 27.95 -24.31
N ALA A 260 0.58 27.93 -23.65
CA ALA A 260 1.18 26.66 -23.22
C ALA A 260 0.31 26.06 -22.10
N TYR A 261 -0.26 24.91 -22.37
CA TYR A 261 -1.33 24.34 -21.58
C TYR A 261 -0.86 23.23 -20.66
N ASP A 262 -1.44 23.15 -19.46
CA ASP A 262 -1.22 22.03 -18.55
C ASP A 262 -2.21 20.88 -18.80
N TRP A 263 -1.76 19.86 -19.53
CA TRP A 263 -2.57 18.70 -19.90
C TRP A 263 -2.85 17.75 -18.75
N LEU A 264 -2.09 17.79 -17.67
CA LEU A 264 -2.29 16.88 -16.53
C LEU A 264 -3.33 17.41 -15.55
N LEU A 265 -3.18 18.67 -15.13
CA LEU A 265 -4.00 19.23 -14.06
C LEU A 265 -5.25 19.96 -14.56
N LEU A 266 -5.19 20.51 -15.80
CA LEU A 266 -6.26 21.30 -16.39
C LEU A 266 -6.95 20.62 -17.58
N PHE A 267 -6.74 19.30 -17.79
CA PHE A 267 -7.26 18.54 -18.94
C PHE A 267 -8.76 18.69 -19.18
N ILE A 268 -9.52 19.02 -18.13
CA ILE A 268 -10.98 19.14 -18.20
C ILE A 268 -11.43 20.27 -19.12
N HIS A 269 -10.67 21.39 -19.19
CA HIS A 269 -11.06 22.55 -19.97
C HIS A 269 -10.98 22.30 -21.48
N PRO A 270 -9.84 21.84 -22.07
CA PRO A 270 -9.81 21.52 -23.50
C PRO A 270 -10.74 20.37 -23.86
N LEU A 271 -11.00 19.45 -22.95
CA LEU A 271 -12.00 18.40 -23.15
C LEU A 271 -13.42 19.00 -23.23
N THR A 272 -13.71 20.01 -22.41
CA THR A 272 -15.00 20.72 -22.43
C THR A 272 -15.16 21.52 -23.72
N GLU A 273 -14.11 22.22 -24.16
CA GLU A 273 -14.13 22.97 -25.43
C GLU A 273 -14.28 22.06 -26.66
N ALA A 274 -13.60 20.92 -26.67
CA ALA A 274 -13.68 19.95 -27.76
C ALA A 274 -15.02 19.15 -27.77
N SER A 275 -15.82 19.23 -26.71
CA SER A 275 -17.07 18.48 -26.58
C SER A 275 -18.22 19.38 -26.12
N SER A 276 -18.55 19.36 -24.83
CA SER A 276 -19.50 20.27 -24.18
C SER A 276 -19.40 20.17 -22.65
N ALA A 277 -19.88 21.19 -21.94
CA ALA A 277 -19.95 21.15 -20.47
C ALA A 277 -20.81 19.97 -19.96
N GLY A 278 -21.93 19.69 -20.60
CA GLY A 278 -22.80 18.54 -20.23
C GLY A 278 -22.10 17.19 -20.42
N PHE A 279 -21.34 17.01 -21.51
CA PHE A 279 -20.56 15.79 -21.72
C PHE A 279 -19.49 15.59 -20.65
N THR A 280 -18.71 16.62 -20.34
CA THR A 280 -17.65 16.53 -19.33
C THR A 280 -18.19 16.34 -17.93
N TRP A 281 -19.32 16.97 -17.57
CA TRP A 281 -20.05 16.67 -16.34
C TRP A 281 -20.53 15.21 -16.30
N GLY A 282 -21.12 14.72 -17.39
CA GLY A 282 -21.52 13.32 -17.51
C GLY A 282 -20.35 12.36 -17.30
N LEU A 283 -19.19 12.65 -17.91
CA LEU A 283 -17.98 11.84 -17.77
C LEU A 283 -17.45 11.84 -16.31
N VAL A 284 -17.37 13.01 -15.67
CA VAL A 284 -16.94 13.14 -14.28
C VAL A 284 -17.86 12.38 -13.35
N MET A 285 -19.19 12.63 -13.45
CA MET A 285 -20.18 11.99 -12.60
C MET A 285 -20.21 10.46 -12.81
N ALA A 286 -20.15 10.00 -14.06
CA ALA A 286 -20.10 8.56 -14.37
C ALA A 286 -18.83 7.90 -13.81
N SER A 287 -17.67 8.58 -13.90
CA SER A 287 -16.41 8.07 -13.35
C SER A 287 -16.48 7.93 -11.83
N PHE A 288 -16.95 8.95 -11.12
CA PHE A 288 -17.15 8.87 -9.67
C PHE A 288 -18.19 7.83 -9.28
N ALA A 289 -19.34 7.80 -9.98
CA ALA A 289 -20.40 6.80 -9.74
C ALA A 289 -19.86 5.37 -9.92
N LEU A 290 -19.06 5.13 -10.98
CA LEU A 290 -18.43 3.84 -11.22
C LEU A 290 -17.44 3.49 -10.07
N LEU A 291 -16.57 4.42 -9.65
CA LEU A 291 -15.63 4.18 -8.57
C LEU A 291 -16.33 3.89 -7.24
N PHE A 292 -17.44 4.60 -6.94
CA PHE A 292 -18.25 4.34 -5.74
C PHE A 292 -19.04 3.03 -5.84
N ALA A 293 -19.53 2.66 -7.03
CA ALA A 293 -20.29 1.43 -7.24
C ALA A 293 -19.40 0.16 -7.25
N LEU A 294 -18.12 0.31 -7.64
CA LEU A 294 -17.20 -0.82 -7.85
C LEU A 294 -17.14 -1.81 -6.66
N PRO A 295 -17.10 -1.38 -5.37
CA PRO A 295 -17.11 -2.28 -4.23
C PRO A 295 -18.38 -3.13 -4.08
N TYR A 296 -19.50 -2.64 -4.64
CA TYR A 296 -20.83 -3.25 -4.50
C TYR A 296 -21.24 -4.11 -5.69
N LEU A 297 -20.47 -4.06 -6.80
CA LEU A 297 -20.77 -4.87 -7.98
C LEU A 297 -20.76 -6.36 -7.60
N PRO A 298 -21.83 -7.10 -7.97
CA PRO A 298 -21.99 -8.49 -7.58
C PRO A 298 -20.83 -9.34 -8.14
N ARG A 299 -20.23 -10.13 -7.28
CA ARG A 299 -19.33 -11.23 -7.64
C ARG A 299 -19.57 -12.38 -6.69
N ARG A 300 -19.56 -13.60 -7.21
CA ARG A 300 -19.51 -14.81 -6.38
C ARG A 300 -18.15 -14.85 -5.68
N ALA A 301 -18.02 -14.11 -4.57
CA ALA A 301 -16.87 -14.22 -3.70
C ALA A 301 -17.15 -15.34 -2.69
N PRO A 302 -16.23 -16.27 -2.44
CA PRO A 302 -16.36 -17.19 -1.32
C PRO A 302 -16.49 -16.38 -0.02
N VAL A 303 -17.32 -16.88 0.89
CA VAL A 303 -17.40 -16.31 2.25
C VAL A 303 -16.01 -16.43 2.87
N VAL A 304 -15.44 -15.30 3.20
CA VAL A 304 -14.09 -15.24 3.79
C VAL A 304 -14.23 -15.55 5.29
N PRO A 305 -13.62 -16.62 5.80
CA PRO A 305 -13.78 -17.01 7.20
C PRO A 305 -13.19 -15.96 8.14
N VAL A 306 -13.92 -15.60 9.19
CA VAL A 306 -13.48 -14.68 10.24
C VAL A 306 -12.73 -15.46 11.30
N ALA A 307 -11.68 -14.88 11.87
CA ALA A 307 -10.98 -15.50 13.00
C ALA A 307 -11.92 -15.65 14.20
N VAL A 308 -11.87 -16.81 14.85
CA VAL A 308 -12.72 -17.15 16.00
C VAL A 308 -11.88 -17.23 17.26
N VAL A 309 -12.36 -16.61 18.33
CA VAL A 309 -11.71 -16.65 19.64
C VAL A 309 -12.34 -17.78 20.46
N ASP A 310 -11.50 -18.60 21.06
CA ASP A 310 -11.88 -19.58 22.07
C ASP A 310 -11.72 -18.96 23.47
N PRO A 311 -12.82 -18.64 24.17
CA PRO A 311 -12.75 -18.00 25.48
C PRO A 311 -12.00 -18.86 26.53
N ASP A 312 -12.10 -20.18 26.44
CA ASP A 312 -11.47 -21.08 27.44
C ASP A 312 -9.94 -21.14 27.28
N ASN A 313 -9.44 -20.78 26.11
CA ASN A 313 -8.01 -20.77 25.79
C ASN A 313 -7.44 -19.36 25.61
N CYS A 314 -8.26 -18.29 25.65
CA CYS A 314 -7.81 -16.91 25.53
C CYS A 314 -7.32 -16.36 26.88
N ASN A 315 -6.01 -16.20 27.04
CA ASN A 315 -5.39 -15.66 28.26
C ASN A 315 -5.32 -14.13 28.33
N GLY A 316 -5.93 -13.40 27.36
CA GLY A 316 -5.98 -11.94 27.35
C GLY A 316 -4.64 -11.24 27.13
N CYS A 317 -3.64 -11.89 26.53
CA CYS A 317 -2.28 -11.35 26.37
C CYS A 317 -2.14 -10.18 25.36
N ARG A 318 -3.19 -9.84 24.62
CA ARG A 318 -3.29 -8.72 23.65
C ARG A 318 -2.43 -8.85 22.38
N ARG A 319 -1.59 -9.87 22.22
CA ARG A 319 -0.70 -9.98 21.04
C ARG A 319 -1.47 -10.00 19.73
N CYS A 320 -2.61 -10.67 19.64
CA CYS A 320 -3.48 -10.68 18.46
C CYS A 320 -4.06 -9.28 18.16
N PHE A 321 -4.34 -8.47 19.18
CA PHE A 321 -4.74 -7.08 19.07
C PHE A 321 -3.60 -6.21 18.51
N ASP A 322 -2.40 -6.31 19.09
CA ASP A 322 -1.24 -5.51 18.70
C ASP A 322 -0.73 -5.84 17.28
N ASP A 323 -0.95 -7.07 16.82
CA ASP A 323 -0.49 -7.57 15.54
C ASP A 323 -1.50 -7.43 14.41
N CYS A 324 -2.77 -7.14 14.73
CA CYS A 324 -3.81 -7.00 13.71
C CYS A 324 -3.56 -5.79 12.78
N PRO A 325 -3.37 -6.01 11.46
CA PRO A 325 -3.10 -4.91 10.53
C PRO A 325 -4.30 -3.98 10.27
N TYR A 326 -5.49 -4.38 10.68
CA TYR A 326 -6.76 -3.71 10.33
C TYR A 326 -7.62 -3.35 11.55
N ALA A 327 -7.03 -3.37 12.74
CA ALA A 327 -7.72 -3.08 13.99
C ALA A 327 -9.02 -3.90 14.20
N ALA A 328 -9.08 -5.10 13.60
CA ALA A 328 -10.25 -5.98 13.69
C ALA A 328 -10.36 -6.72 15.03
N VAL A 329 -9.34 -6.66 15.87
CA VAL A 329 -9.34 -7.31 17.20
C VAL A 329 -9.46 -6.24 18.25
N THR A 330 -10.44 -6.39 19.15
CA THR A 330 -10.63 -5.54 20.32
C THR A 330 -10.50 -6.38 21.59
N MET A 331 -10.22 -5.74 22.72
CA MET A 331 -10.13 -6.43 24.01
C MET A 331 -11.33 -6.04 24.88
N LEU A 332 -12.17 -7.02 25.18
CA LEU A 332 -13.34 -6.85 26.05
C LEU A 332 -13.15 -7.62 27.39
N PRO A 333 -13.94 -7.29 28.43
CA PRO A 333 -13.90 -8.06 29.68
C PRO A 333 -14.16 -9.55 29.43
N HIS A 334 -13.33 -10.41 30.03
CA HIS A 334 -13.48 -11.86 29.90
C HIS A 334 -14.70 -12.34 30.67
N PRO A 335 -15.58 -13.19 30.11
CA PRO A 335 -16.74 -13.75 30.81
C PRO A 335 -16.35 -14.56 32.03
N ASN A 336 -15.23 -15.31 31.97
CA ASN A 336 -14.66 -16.02 33.08
C ASN A 336 -13.38 -15.33 33.59
N ARG A 337 -13.53 -14.48 34.61
CA ARG A 337 -12.41 -13.73 35.21
C ARG A 337 -11.32 -14.60 35.87
N ARG A 338 -11.57 -15.89 36.08
CA ARG A 338 -10.56 -16.83 36.59
C ARG A 338 -9.51 -17.15 35.51
N ILE A 339 -9.88 -17.09 34.23
CA ILE A 339 -8.98 -17.33 33.09
C ILE A 339 -8.16 -16.07 32.79
N ALA A 340 -8.83 -14.92 32.59
CA ALA A 340 -8.19 -13.66 32.30
C ALA A 340 -9.10 -12.45 32.63
N ARG A 341 -8.50 -11.25 32.71
CA ARG A 341 -9.27 -10.00 32.89
C ARG A 341 -10.00 -9.60 31.61
N GLN A 342 -9.38 -9.86 30.48
CA GLN A 342 -9.87 -9.47 29.14
C GLN A 342 -9.71 -10.64 28.18
N MET A 343 -10.53 -10.66 27.15
CA MET A 343 -10.40 -11.56 26.01
C MET A 343 -10.44 -10.79 24.70
N ALA A 344 -9.85 -11.36 23.66
CA ALA A 344 -9.96 -10.83 22.32
C ALA A 344 -11.37 -11.04 21.75
N VAL A 345 -11.87 -10.07 21.01
CA VAL A 345 -13.10 -10.15 20.22
C VAL A 345 -12.79 -9.67 18.82
N VAL A 346 -13.26 -10.38 17.81
CA VAL A 346 -12.99 -10.07 16.39
C VAL A 346 -14.20 -9.41 15.77
N ASP A 347 -13.98 -8.24 15.19
CA ASP A 347 -14.95 -7.56 14.33
C ASP A 347 -14.92 -8.22 12.94
N ALA A 348 -16.03 -8.84 12.57
CA ALA A 348 -16.16 -9.55 11.30
C ALA A 348 -16.06 -8.64 10.07
N GLU A 349 -16.49 -7.38 10.17
CA GLU A 349 -16.45 -6.45 9.05
C GLU A 349 -15.03 -5.94 8.76
N LEU A 350 -14.20 -5.90 9.79
CA LEU A 350 -12.81 -5.45 9.69
C LEU A 350 -11.82 -6.60 9.47
N CYS A 351 -12.24 -7.84 9.76
CA CYS A 351 -11.35 -9.00 9.64
C CYS A 351 -10.97 -9.28 8.19
N ALA A 352 -9.66 -9.23 7.92
CA ALA A 352 -9.10 -9.53 6.60
C ALA A 352 -8.88 -11.03 6.35
N SER A 353 -9.19 -11.91 7.29
CA SER A 353 -8.96 -13.36 7.22
C SER A 353 -7.51 -13.74 6.92
N CYS A 354 -6.56 -12.95 7.39
CA CYS A 354 -5.13 -13.19 7.14
C CYS A 354 -4.48 -14.20 8.08
N GLY A 355 -5.12 -14.52 9.23
CA GLY A 355 -4.59 -15.43 10.24
C GLY A 355 -3.40 -14.91 11.04
N ILE A 356 -2.95 -13.65 10.86
CA ILE A 356 -1.80 -13.09 11.61
C ILE A 356 -2.00 -13.17 13.11
N CYS A 357 -3.23 -13.02 13.57
CA CYS A 357 -3.62 -13.18 14.98
C CYS A 357 -3.37 -14.60 15.51
N VAL A 358 -3.51 -15.62 14.67
CA VAL A 358 -3.19 -17.02 15.04
C VAL A 358 -1.70 -17.20 15.28
N GLY A 359 -0.87 -16.69 14.34
CA GLY A 359 0.59 -16.68 14.50
C GLY A 359 1.08 -15.86 15.68
N ALA A 360 0.29 -14.90 16.17
CA ALA A 360 0.57 -14.08 17.34
C ALA A 360 0.13 -14.75 18.66
N CYS A 361 -0.70 -15.80 18.59
CA CYS A 361 -1.26 -16.40 19.79
C CYS A 361 -0.24 -17.33 20.50
N PRO A 362 0.15 -17.05 21.75
CA PRO A 362 1.10 -17.90 22.48
C PRO A 362 0.54 -19.28 22.83
N SER A 363 -0.80 -19.42 22.85
CA SER A 363 -1.45 -20.71 23.10
C SER A 363 -1.23 -21.71 21.96
N SER A 364 -0.87 -21.24 20.76
CA SER A 364 -0.45 -22.11 19.65
C SER A 364 0.97 -22.69 19.82
N THR A 365 1.68 -22.29 20.87
CA THR A 365 2.98 -22.81 21.25
C THR A 365 2.87 -23.50 22.64
N PRO A 366 2.25 -24.68 22.74
CA PRO A 366 2.06 -25.31 24.04
C PRO A 366 3.40 -25.72 24.64
N PHE A 367 3.66 -25.29 25.88
CA PHE A 367 4.76 -25.77 26.69
C PHE A 367 4.54 -27.20 27.19
N ARG A 368 3.36 -27.77 26.96
CA ARG A 368 2.93 -29.09 27.43
C ARG A 368 2.52 -29.96 26.24
N SER A 369 2.67 -31.29 26.38
CA SER A 369 2.50 -32.35 25.39
C SER A 369 1.70 -31.97 24.11
N GLY A 370 2.34 -32.01 22.96
CA GLY A 370 1.74 -31.59 21.66
C GLY A 370 0.77 -32.61 21.06
N ALA A 371 -0.05 -33.30 21.86
CA ALA A 371 -1.05 -34.23 21.34
C ALA A 371 -2.22 -33.49 20.67
N THR A 372 -2.66 -32.37 21.27
CA THR A 372 -3.70 -31.50 20.71
C THR A 372 -3.27 -30.05 20.85
N LEU A 373 -3.19 -29.33 19.70
CA LEU A 373 -2.94 -27.89 19.70
C LEU A 373 -4.24 -27.15 19.90
N ARG A 374 -4.36 -26.43 21.03
CA ARG A 374 -5.45 -25.48 21.26
C ARG A 374 -4.89 -24.08 21.26
N THR A 375 -5.57 -23.19 20.54
CA THR A 375 -5.21 -21.79 20.44
C THR A 375 -6.35 -20.90 20.93
N GLY A 376 -6.02 -19.75 21.53
CA GLY A 376 -7.04 -18.80 21.99
C GLY A 376 -7.71 -18.02 20.85
N ILE A 377 -7.16 -18.08 19.63
CA ILE A 377 -7.76 -17.51 18.42
C ILE A 377 -7.32 -18.35 17.21
N ASP A 378 -8.25 -18.72 16.35
CA ASP A 378 -7.97 -19.58 15.20
C ASP A 378 -8.75 -19.16 13.94
N MET A 379 -8.36 -19.70 12.80
CA MET A 379 -9.03 -19.51 11.51
C MET A 379 -9.83 -20.77 11.16
N PRO A 380 -11.18 -20.73 11.13
CA PRO A 380 -12.01 -21.90 10.85
C PRO A 380 -11.70 -22.58 9.52
N GLY A 381 -11.30 -21.78 8.50
CA GLY A 381 -10.94 -22.31 7.17
C GLY A 381 -9.55 -22.95 7.09
N SER A 382 -8.70 -22.76 8.11
CA SER A 382 -7.34 -23.31 8.19
C SER A 382 -6.90 -23.43 9.66
N PRO A 383 -7.53 -24.34 10.42
CA PRO A 383 -7.23 -24.50 11.84
C PRO A 383 -5.76 -24.91 12.06
N ILE A 384 -5.17 -24.36 13.11
CA ILE A 384 -3.75 -24.61 13.40
C ILE A 384 -3.48 -26.07 13.77
N ASP A 385 -4.44 -26.75 14.38
CA ASP A 385 -4.34 -28.16 14.69
C ASP A 385 -4.37 -29.04 13.43
N ALA A 386 -5.21 -28.69 12.44
CA ALA A 386 -5.24 -29.35 11.15
C ALA A 386 -3.91 -29.20 10.39
N LEU A 387 -3.29 -27.99 10.44
CA LEU A 387 -1.96 -27.76 9.88
C LEU A 387 -0.91 -28.64 10.58
N ARG A 388 -1.00 -28.78 11.92
CA ARG A 388 -0.10 -29.63 12.69
C ARG A 388 -0.24 -31.12 12.33
N HIS A 389 -1.48 -31.58 12.15
CA HIS A 389 -1.75 -32.95 11.73
C HIS A 389 -1.22 -33.23 10.33
N SER A 390 -1.49 -32.34 9.39
CA SER A 390 -0.99 -32.43 8.01
C SER A 390 0.55 -32.43 7.95
N LEU A 391 1.21 -31.64 8.78
CA LEU A 391 2.67 -31.61 8.87
C LEU A 391 3.22 -32.99 9.26
N ARG A 392 2.66 -33.61 10.31
CA ARG A 392 3.06 -34.97 10.75
C ARG A 392 2.84 -36.00 9.65
N GLN A 393 1.67 -36.00 9.02
CA GLN A 393 1.34 -36.96 7.95
C GLN A 393 2.27 -36.81 6.75
N SER A 394 2.51 -35.57 6.31
CA SER A 394 3.37 -35.30 5.17
C SER A 394 4.81 -35.71 5.45
N LEU A 395 5.36 -35.41 6.64
CA LEU A 395 6.71 -35.84 7.03
C LEU A 395 6.85 -37.35 7.09
N ALA A 396 5.85 -38.06 7.65
CA ALA A 396 5.84 -39.52 7.68
C ALA A 396 5.75 -40.15 6.28
N GLY A 397 5.16 -39.44 5.32
CA GLY A 397 5.04 -39.87 3.92
C GLY A 397 6.28 -39.65 3.06
N LEU A 398 7.24 -38.82 3.50
CA LEU A 398 8.49 -38.59 2.76
C LEU A 398 9.40 -39.82 2.86
N ARG A 399 9.80 -40.34 1.70
CA ARG A 399 10.66 -41.53 1.59
C ARG A 399 12.13 -41.19 1.30
N SER A 400 12.45 -39.92 1.20
CA SER A 400 13.83 -39.45 0.94
C SER A 400 14.65 -39.45 2.23
N GLU A 401 15.95 -39.62 2.13
CA GLU A 401 16.89 -39.40 3.22
C GLU A 401 16.89 -37.93 3.68
N ARG A 402 16.68 -36.99 2.72
CA ARG A 402 16.47 -35.58 3.02
C ARG A 402 14.98 -35.31 3.17
N ARG A 403 14.61 -34.58 4.24
CA ARG A 403 13.23 -34.19 4.53
C ARG A 403 13.14 -32.70 4.78
N ILE A 404 12.62 -31.97 3.81
CA ILE A 404 12.49 -30.51 3.89
C ILE A 404 11.02 -30.14 3.98
N VAL A 405 10.71 -29.23 4.90
CA VAL A 405 9.38 -28.64 5.03
C VAL A 405 9.41 -27.23 4.48
N VAL A 406 8.45 -26.90 3.61
CA VAL A 406 8.31 -25.55 3.04
C VAL A 406 6.97 -24.98 3.46
N PHE A 407 6.98 -23.82 4.15
CA PHE A 407 5.78 -23.04 4.43
C PHE A 407 5.78 -21.79 3.55
N GLY A 408 4.73 -21.61 2.76
CA GLY A 408 4.60 -20.51 1.82
C GLY A 408 3.36 -19.65 2.05
N CYS A 409 3.32 -18.49 1.40
CA CYS A 409 2.18 -17.58 1.40
C CYS A 409 1.40 -17.70 0.08
N ASP A 410 0.08 -17.83 0.14
CA ASP A 410 -0.80 -17.86 -1.05
C ASP A 410 -0.66 -16.62 -1.95
N CYS A 411 -0.19 -15.51 -1.38
CA CYS A 411 0.03 -14.25 -2.08
C CYS A 411 1.49 -14.06 -2.55
N GLY A 412 2.40 -15.00 -2.22
CA GLY A 412 3.80 -15.02 -2.66
C GLY A 412 4.03 -15.94 -3.86
N ALA A 413 5.30 -16.34 -4.04
CA ALA A 413 5.67 -17.39 -4.99
C ALA A 413 5.02 -18.73 -4.61
N ARG A 414 4.61 -19.50 -5.61
CA ARG A 414 3.82 -20.72 -5.41
C ARG A 414 4.68 -21.86 -4.88
N VAL A 415 4.45 -22.23 -3.62
CA VAL A 415 5.17 -23.33 -2.97
C VAL A 415 4.68 -24.73 -3.39
N ASP A 416 3.44 -24.84 -3.86
CA ASP A 416 2.88 -26.13 -4.33
C ASP A 416 3.70 -26.73 -5.47
N SER A 417 4.36 -25.91 -6.28
CA SER A 417 5.24 -26.34 -7.38
C SER A 417 6.56 -26.94 -6.91
N LEU A 418 6.86 -26.87 -5.61
CA LEU A 418 8.09 -27.43 -5.01
C LEU A 418 7.89 -28.83 -4.45
N ALA A 419 6.65 -29.34 -4.42
CA ALA A 419 6.38 -30.69 -3.92
C ALA A 419 7.23 -31.74 -4.66
N ALA A 420 8.05 -32.46 -3.91
CA ALA A 420 9.02 -33.44 -4.40
C ALA A 420 9.15 -34.58 -3.37
N PRO A 421 9.78 -35.70 -3.69
CA PRO A 421 9.95 -36.79 -2.76
C PRO A 421 10.67 -36.45 -1.46
N ASP A 422 11.45 -35.37 -1.45
CA ASP A 422 12.20 -34.82 -0.32
C ASP A 422 11.52 -33.56 0.30
N VAL A 423 10.40 -33.07 -0.26
CA VAL A 423 9.79 -31.80 0.11
C VAL A 423 8.31 -31.95 0.47
N ALA A 424 7.94 -31.54 1.68
CA ALA A 424 6.57 -31.33 2.10
C ALA A 424 6.26 -29.82 2.05
N ALA A 425 5.39 -29.38 1.14
CA ALA A 425 5.04 -27.98 0.93
C ALA A 425 3.64 -27.67 1.47
N PHE A 426 3.53 -26.54 2.19
CA PHE A 426 2.29 -26.05 2.79
C PHE A 426 2.05 -24.60 2.37
N SER A 427 0.93 -24.36 1.70
CA SER A 427 0.49 -23.01 1.35
C SER A 427 -0.43 -22.46 2.46
N LEU A 428 -0.12 -21.25 2.93
CA LEU A 428 -0.82 -20.56 4.01
C LEU A 428 -1.46 -19.28 3.45
N MET A 429 -2.60 -18.87 4.01
CA MET A 429 -3.21 -17.57 3.67
C MET A 429 -2.21 -16.42 3.81
N CYS A 430 -1.38 -16.47 4.83
CA CYS A 430 -0.27 -15.54 5.05
C CYS A 430 0.80 -16.23 5.90
N THR A 431 2.08 -16.04 5.61
CA THR A 431 3.17 -16.53 6.48
C THR A 431 3.13 -15.96 7.89
N GLY A 432 2.53 -14.77 8.08
CA GLY A 432 2.27 -14.21 9.42
C GLY A 432 1.32 -15.05 10.29
N MET A 433 0.58 -16.00 9.67
CA MET A 433 -0.24 -16.98 10.38
C MET A 433 0.58 -18.08 11.04
N LEU A 434 1.79 -18.35 10.55
CA LEU A 434 2.63 -19.44 11.03
C LEU A 434 3.21 -19.09 12.41
N PRO A 435 2.87 -19.82 13.49
CA PRO A 435 3.57 -19.69 14.75
C PRO A 435 5.01 -20.21 14.61
N PRO A 436 6.02 -19.54 15.21
CA PRO A 436 7.42 -19.99 15.14
C PRO A 436 7.63 -21.44 15.60
N SER A 437 6.81 -21.92 16.55
CA SER A 437 6.82 -23.31 17.02
C SER A 437 6.64 -24.37 15.92
N PHE A 438 6.08 -24.00 14.76
CA PHE A 438 5.95 -24.94 13.65
C PHE A 438 7.28 -25.29 13.00
N VAL A 439 8.27 -24.39 13.05
CA VAL A 439 9.65 -24.71 12.70
C VAL A 439 10.20 -25.74 13.66
N GLU A 440 10.01 -25.54 14.97
CA GLU A 440 10.44 -26.48 16.01
C GLU A 440 9.74 -27.85 15.87
N TYR A 441 8.45 -27.86 15.58
CA TYR A 441 7.70 -29.09 15.34
C TYR A 441 8.21 -29.84 14.12
N ALA A 442 8.44 -29.18 13.01
CA ALA A 442 8.96 -29.82 11.80
C ALA A 442 10.31 -30.49 12.06
N LEU A 443 11.25 -29.77 12.69
CA LEU A 443 12.57 -30.30 13.02
C LEU A 443 12.50 -31.46 14.02
N ARG A 444 11.66 -31.37 15.04
CA ARG A 444 11.47 -32.46 16.03
C ARG A 444 10.80 -33.69 15.45
N ASP A 445 9.89 -33.51 14.50
CA ASP A 445 9.20 -34.61 13.83
C ASP A 445 10.02 -35.19 12.65
N GLY A 446 11.30 -34.81 12.51
CA GLY A 446 12.25 -35.44 11.62
C GLY A 446 12.52 -34.69 10.31
N ALA A 447 12.14 -33.42 10.19
CA ALA A 447 12.64 -32.61 9.08
C ALA A 447 14.11 -32.27 9.28
N ASP A 448 14.90 -32.29 8.22
CA ASP A 448 16.30 -31.85 8.24
C ASP A 448 16.41 -30.33 8.20
N ALA A 449 15.49 -29.67 7.47
CA ALA A 449 15.43 -28.23 7.39
C ALA A 449 14.01 -27.72 7.09
N VAL A 450 13.80 -26.45 7.37
CA VAL A 450 12.54 -25.74 7.10
C VAL A 450 12.82 -24.51 6.26
N LEU A 451 12.06 -24.32 5.18
CA LEU A 451 12.07 -23.11 4.37
C LEU A 451 10.78 -22.34 4.61
N VAL A 452 10.85 -21.08 4.98
CA VAL A 452 9.70 -20.18 5.08
C VAL A 452 9.76 -19.16 3.97
N SER A 453 8.71 -19.13 3.13
CA SER A 453 8.58 -18.22 2.00
C SER A 453 7.38 -17.31 2.20
N GLY A 454 7.58 -16.01 2.00
CA GLY A 454 6.51 -15.00 2.07
C GLY A 454 6.56 -14.04 0.90
N CYS A 455 5.62 -13.08 0.89
CA CYS A 455 5.60 -12.02 -0.10
C CYS A 455 6.91 -11.21 -0.08
N ALA A 456 7.28 -10.63 -1.22
CA ALA A 456 8.40 -9.66 -1.27
C ALA A 456 8.15 -8.48 -0.30
N PRO A 457 9.21 -7.90 0.29
CA PRO A 457 9.08 -6.71 1.13
C PRO A 457 8.34 -5.59 0.40
N GLY A 458 7.41 -4.91 1.09
CA GLY A 458 6.53 -3.90 0.49
C GLY A 458 5.38 -4.46 -0.37
N GLY A 459 5.39 -5.75 -0.72
CA GLY A 459 4.36 -6.42 -1.53
C GLY A 459 3.35 -7.25 -0.75
N CYS A 460 3.42 -7.26 0.58
CA CYS A 460 2.54 -8.09 1.40
C CYS A 460 1.07 -7.70 1.25
N GLU A 461 0.22 -8.65 0.83
CA GLU A 461 -1.23 -8.43 0.68
C GLU A 461 -1.88 -7.94 1.97
N PHE A 462 -1.45 -8.50 3.10
CA PHE A 462 -1.94 -8.14 4.42
C PHE A 462 -1.01 -7.17 5.16
N ARG A 463 -0.17 -6.42 4.44
CA ARG A 463 0.71 -5.33 4.90
C ARG A 463 1.81 -5.76 5.89
N LEU A 464 1.46 -6.37 7.01
CA LEU A 464 2.38 -6.64 8.11
C LEU A 464 2.76 -8.12 8.24
N GLY A 465 2.08 -9.04 7.54
CA GLY A 465 2.27 -10.49 7.72
C GLY A 465 3.69 -10.96 7.45
N GLN A 466 4.30 -10.54 6.33
CA GLN A 466 5.70 -10.86 6.00
C GLN A 466 6.65 -10.28 7.06
N ARG A 467 6.44 -9.02 7.45
CA ARG A 467 7.29 -8.34 8.45
C ARG A 467 7.21 -9.01 9.83
N TRP A 468 5.99 -9.36 10.26
CA TRP A 468 5.81 -10.04 11.55
C TRP A 468 6.38 -11.46 11.55
N ALA A 469 6.22 -12.21 10.45
CA ALA A 469 6.86 -13.51 10.29
C ALA A 469 8.39 -13.41 10.39
N ALA A 470 9.00 -12.48 9.64
CA ALA A 470 10.43 -12.23 9.68
C ALA A 470 10.92 -11.93 11.10
N GLN A 471 10.27 -11.00 11.80
CA GLN A 471 10.66 -10.59 13.16
C GLN A 471 10.50 -11.72 14.18
N ARG A 472 9.42 -12.52 14.10
CA ARG A 472 9.21 -13.66 15.00
C ARG A 472 10.27 -14.74 14.79
N LEU A 473 10.62 -15.02 13.54
CA LEU A 473 11.65 -16.00 13.19
C LEU A 473 13.07 -15.50 13.52
N ALA A 474 13.30 -14.17 13.47
CA ALA A 474 14.55 -13.56 13.92
C ALA A 474 14.69 -13.49 15.45
N GLY A 475 13.62 -13.69 16.22
CA GLY A 475 13.62 -13.53 17.67
C GLY A 475 13.39 -12.08 18.14
N GLU A 476 12.89 -11.21 17.27
CA GLU A 476 12.67 -9.77 17.54
C GLU A 476 11.21 -9.45 17.93
N ARG A 477 10.32 -10.44 17.83
CA ARG A 477 8.88 -10.27 18.10
C ARG A 477 8.27 -11.52 18.70
N GLU A 478 7.47 -11.33 19.73
CA GLU A 478 6.73 -12.41 20.38
C GLU A 478 5.46 -12.86 19.60
N PRO A 479 5.13 -14.16 19.59
CA PRO A 479 5.95 -15.26 20.06
C PRO A 479 7.17 -15.44 19.14
N GLN A 480 8.33 -15.69 19.74
CA GLN A 480 9.59 -15.80 19.01
C GLN A 480 10.06 -17.25 18.82
N LEU A 481 10.84 -17.48 17.76
CA LEU A 481 11.54 -18.73 17.57
C LEU A 481 12.59 -18.91 18.67
N ARG A 482 12.66 -20.09 19.28
CA ARG A 482 13.61 -20.37 20.34
C ARG A 482 15.06 -20.31 19.84
N ALA A 483 15.95 -19.85 20.72
CA ALA A 483 17.38 -19.78 20.43
C ALA A 483 18.03 -21.15 20.20
N SER A 484 17.39 -22.23 20.72
CA SER A 484 17.85 -23.62 20.53
C SER A 484 17.64 -24.18 19.13
N VAL A 485 16.91 -23.47 18.25
CA VAL A 485 16.73 -23.89 16.86
C VAL A 485 17.96 -23.56 16.06
N PRO A 486 18.64 -24.55 15.43
CA PRO A 486 19.80 -24.32 14.58
C PRO A 486 19.43 -23.44 13.39
N ARG A 487 20.09 -22.29 13.28
CA ARG A 487 19.76 -21.28 12.24
C ARG A 487 20.10 -21.75 10.84
N GLU A 488 21.10 -22.60 10.70
CA GLU A 488 21.51 -23.24 9.44
C GLU A 488 20.45 -24.19 8.87
N ARG A 489 19.50 -24.66 9.72
CA ARG A 489 18.37 -25.49 9.30
C ARG A 489 17.10 -24.70 8.95
N LEU A 490 17.17 -23.38 9.03
CA LEU A 490 16.07 -22.47 8.69
C LEU A 490 16.42 -21.58 7.51
N GLY A 491 15.79 -21.84 6.37
CA GLY A 491 15.83 -20.95 5.19
C GLY A 491 14.71 -19.91 5.26
N LEU A 492 15.01 -18.67 4.90
CA LEU A 492 14.03 -17.60 4.76
C LEU A 492 14.16 -16.98 3.37
N VAL A 493 13.05 -16.92 2.62
CA VAL A 493 13.01 -16.28 1.31
C VAL A 493 11.75 -15.41 1.18
N TRP A 494 11.91 -14.18 0.74
CA TRP A 494 10.81 -13.24 0.52
C TRP A 494 10.59 -13.07 -0.98
N ALA A 495 9.90 -14.05 -1.57
CA ALA A 495 9.63 -14.17 -3.00
C ALA A 495 8.18 -13.73 -3.30
N GLY A 496 8.01 -12.73 -4.16
CA GLY A 496 6.69 -12.27 -4.60
C GLY A 496 6.01 -13.25 -5.57
N ALA A 497 4.75 -12.99 -5.88
CA ALA A 497 4.05 -13.76 -6.92
C ALA A 497 4.79 -13.64 -8.26
N GLY A 498 5.09 -14.79 -8.87
CA GLY A 498 5.86 -14.89 -10.12
C GLY A 498 7.37 -15.05 -9.94
N ASP A 499 7.88 -15.05 -8.69
CA ASP A 499 9.31 -15.28 -8.39
C ASP A 499 9.55 -16.72 -7.91
N GLU A 500 9.03 -17.68 -8.67
CA GLU A 500 9.26 -19.11 -8.40
C GLU A 500 10.73 -19.51 -8.60
N ALA A 501 11.48 -18.74 -9.40
CA ALA A 501 12.90 -18.97 -9.61
C ALA A 501 13.71 -18.67 -8.34
N GLY A 502 13.47 -17.52 -7.69
CA GLY A 502 14.09 -17.17 -6.42
C GLY A 502 13.74 -18.16 -5.31
N LEU A 503 12.49 -18.62 -5.29
CA LEU A 503 12.04 -19.64 -4.33
C LEU A 503 12.75 -20.99 -4.54
N ARG A 504 12.91 -21.47 -5.78
CA ARG A 504 13.66 -22.70 -6.10
C ARG A 504 15.14 -22.56 -5.74
N ALA A 505 15.76 -21.44 -6.09
CA ALA A 505 17.16 -21.20 -5.76
C ALA A 505 17.41 -21.26 -4.24
N ALA A 506 16.49 -20.73 -3.42
CA ALA A 506 16.56 -20.80 -1.97
C ALA A 506 16.41 -22.25 -1.45
N LEU A 507 15.50 -23.03 -2.02
CA LEU A 507 15.36 -24.45 -1.70
C LEU A 507 16.64 -25.24 -2.05
N ASP A 508 17.22 -25.00 -3.21
CA ASP A 508 18.45 -25.69 -3.65
C ASP A 508 19.67 -25.29 -2.80
N ALA A 509 19.72 -24.02 -2.35
CA ALA A 509 20.74 -23.59 -1.39
C ALA A 509 20.61 -24.33 -0.06
N LEU A 510 19.38 -24.51 0.44
CA LEU A 510 19.11 -25.24 1.66
C LEU A 510 19.46 -26.73 1.52
N ARG A 511 19.16 -27.36 0.37
CA ARG A 511 19.57 -28.73 0.03
C ARG A 511 21.08 -28.92 0.12
N ARG A 512 21.85 -28.01 -0.50
CA ARG A 512 23.31 -28.05 -0.45
C ARG A 512 23.86 -27.91 0.97
N GLY A 513 23.24 -27.05 1.80
CA GLY A 513 23.62 -26.89 3.21
C GLY A 513 23.46 -28.18 4.02
N ILE A 514 22.37 -28.94 3.76
CA ILE A 514 22.14 -30.25 4.39
C ILE A 514 23.19 -31.26 3.96
N ASP A 515 23.51 -31.33 2.65
CA ASP A 515 24.49 -32.28 2.11
C ASP A 515 25.89 -32.03 2.69
N VAL A 516 26.31 -30.76 2.81
CA VAL A 516 27.58 -30.38 3.45
C VAL A 516 27.61 -30.77 4.93
N SER A 517 26.52 -30.57 5.65
CA SER A 517 26.46 -30.92 7.09
C SER A 517 26.46 -32.43 7.35
N ARG A 518 26.07 -33.23 6.37
CA ARG A 518 26.06 -34.69 6.43
C ARG A 518 27.34 -35.34 5.87
N ALA A 519 28.15 -34.59 5.13
CA ALA A 519 29.42 -35.07 4.60
C ALA A 519 30.34 -35.48 5.77
N PRO A 520 30.99 -36.65 5.75
CA PRO A 520 31.95 -37.05 6.77
C PRO A 520 33.07 -36.00 6.80
N ALA A 521 33.44 -35.59 8.02
CA ALA A 521 34.55 -34.66 8.20
C ALA A 521 35.78 -35.16 7.42
N PRO A 522 36.51 -34.30 6.68
CA PRO A 522 37.69 -34.71 6.00
C PRO A 522 38.64 -35.39 7.00
N ARG A 523 38.98 -36.65 6.73
CA ARG A 523 39.96 -37.39 7.57
C ARG A 523 41.20 -36.52 7.67
N ALA A 524 41.52 -36.10 8.89
CA ALA A 524 42.79 -35.48 9.14
C ALA A 524 43.89 -36.39 8.57
N ASN A 525 44.69 -35.88 7.66
CA ASN A 525 45.82 -36.59 7.10
C ASN A 525 46.77 -36.94 8.28
N GLU A 526 46.64 -38.17 8.78
CA GLU A 526 47.71 -38.82 9.51
C GLU A 526 48.77 -39.19 8.46
N GLY A 527 49.74 -38.33 8.34
CA GLY A 527 50.80 -38.60 7.38
C GLY A 527 51.88 -37.52 7.28
N VAL A 528 52.56 -37.22 8.37
CA VAL A 528 54.01 -36.93 8.29
C VAL A 528 54.70 -37.74 9.37
N ALA A 529 55.03 -38.96 9.03
CA ALA A 529 56.05 -39.72 9.74
C ALA A 529 57.41 -39.17 9.36
N ARG A 530 58.16 -38.77 10.36
CA ARG A 530 59.59 -38.81 10.51
C ARG A 530 60.46 -39.09 9.27
N GLY A 531 61.31 -38.17 8.97
CA GLY A 531 62.58 -38.26 8.34
C GLY A 531 63.50 -37.20 8.88
#